data_4495e74f28c7ab8991910b9c2e27b52d
#
_entry.id   4495e74f28c7ab8991910b9c2e27b52d
#
_cell.length_a   1.000
_cell.length_b   1.000
_cell.length_c   1.000
_cell.angle_alpha   90.00
_cell.angle_beta   90.00
_cell.angle_gamma   90.00
#
_symmetry.space_group_name_H-M   'P 1'
#
loop_
_entity.id
_entity.type
_entity.pdbx_description
1 polymer ?
#
loop_
_entity_poly.entity_id
_entity_poly.type
_entity_poly.pdbx_seq_one_letter_code
_entity_poly.pdbx_strand_id
1 'polypeptide(L)'
;KILKEHPQIDAVLPTMGGQTALNLCIEADEKGIWDDFNVKIIGVDINAINITEDREQFRNLMLDIGIPMAPQATATSYLKGKEIAQKFGFPLVIRASFTLGGTGASFVYEEKDFDELLTRGLETSPIHEVMIDKALIGWKEYELELLRDANDNVVIICSIENMDPMGIHTGDSITVAPAMTLSDTTYQKMRDMAIKMMRSIGDFAGGCNVQFAVSPDDKEDIIAIEINPRVSRSSALA
;
A
#
# COMPACT_ATOMS: atom_id res chain seq x y z
N LYS A 1 -26.25 5.12 -16.77
CA LYS A 1 -26.75 4.60 -18.06
C LYS A 1 -26.86 3.08 -17.99
N ILE A 2 -25.78 2.32 -17.71
CA ILE A 2 -25.78 0.84 -17.67
C ILE A 2 -26.89 0.30 -16.76
N LEU A 3 -27.01 0.76 -15.53
CA LEU A 3 -28.02 0.29 -14.58
C LEU A 3 -29.47 0.60 -15.03
N LYS A 4 -29.67 1.68 -15.82
CA LYS A 4 -30.99 1.97 -16.43
C LYS A 4 -31.30 1.01 -17.56
N GLU A 5 -30.31 0.59 -18.32
CA GLU A 5 -30.47 -0.36 -19.45
C GLU A 5 -30.55 -1.81 -18.98
N HIS A 6 -29.96 -2.10 -17.78
CA HIS A 6 -29.88 -3.43 -17.20
C HIS A 6 -30.45 -3.46 -15.76
N PRO A 7 -31.74 -3.29 -15.56
CA PRO A 7 -32.35 -3.22 -14.23
C PRO A 7 -32.30 -4.52 -13.42
N GLN A 8 -31.85 -5.61 -14.04
CA GLN A 8 -31.65 -6.90 -13.39
C GLN A 8 -30.31 -6.99 -12.60
N ILE A 9 -29.44 -5.99 -12.70
CA ILE A 9 -28.19 -5.94 -11.93
C ILE A 9 -28.53 -5.63 -10.47
N ASP A 10 -28.17 -6.52 -9.57
CA ASP A 10 -28.40 -6.44 -8.13
C ASP A 10 -27.12 -6.32 -7.30
N ALA A 11 -25.94 -6.52 -7.93
CA ALA A 11 -24.66 -6.40 -7.27
C ALA A 11 -23.54 -5.90 -8.19
N VAL A 12 -22.52 -5.29 -7.60
CA VAL A 12 -21.28 -4.89 -8.26
C VAL A 12 -20.07 -5.46 -7.51
N LEU A 13 -19.11 -6.02 -8.25
CA LEU A 13 -17.84 -6.55 -7.74
C LEU A 13 -16.69 -5.68 -8.26
N PRO A 14 -16.24 -4.65 -7.50
CA PRO A 14 -15.22 -3.73 -7.99
C PRO A 14 -13.80 -4.31 -7.94
N THR A 15 -13.57 -5.38 -7.15
CA THR A 15 -12.25 -5.93 -6.86
C THR A 15 -11.56 -6.60 -8.07
N MET A 16 -12.29 -6.80 -9.18
CA MET A 16 -11.77 -7.44 -10.41
C MET A 16 -11.38 -6.43 -11.50
N GLY A 17 -11.61 -5.14 -11.29
CA GLY A 17 -11.37 -4.08 -12.29
C GLY A 17 -10.15 -3.18 -11.98
N GLY A 18 -9.28 -3.60 -11.08
CA GLY A 18 -8.13 -2.81 -10.65
C GLY A 18 -8.53 -1.52 -9.91
N GLN A 19 -7.58 -0.61 -9.76
CA GLN A 19 -7.77 0.66 -9.05
C GLN A 19 -8.90 1.51 -9.64
N THR A 20 -9.04 1.52 -10.96
CA THR A 20 -10.10 2.29 -11.64
C THR A 20 -11.50 1.86 -11.19
N ALA A 21 -11.72 0.55 -11.01
CA ALA A 21 -13.02 0.06 -10.57
C ALA A 21 -13.30 0.41 -9.10
N LEU A 22 -12.29 0.37 -8.23
CA LEU A 22 -12.44 0.82 -6.83
C LEU A 22 -12.79 2.31 -6.77
N ASN A 23 -12.07 3.16 -7.50
CA ASN A 23 -12.33 4.60 -7.54
C ASN A 23 -13.74 4.93 -8.08
N LEU A 24 -14.15 4.25 -9.14
CA LEU A 24 -15.50 4.41 -9.69
C LEU A 24 -16.58 3.92 -8.71
N CYS A 25 -16.28 2.88 -7.94
CA CYS A 25 -17.20 2.36 -6.93
C CYS A 25 -17.42 3.38 -5.81
N ILE A 26 -16.36 4.03 -5.31
CA ILE A 26 -16.44 5.11 -4.32
C ILE A 26 -17.23 6.30 -4.90
N GLU A 27 -16.88 6.77 -6.09
CA GLU A 27 -17.55 7.91 -6.72
C GLU A 27 -19.05 7.66 -6.94
N ALA A 28 -19.43 6.43 -7.27
CA ALA A 28 -20.82 6.05 -7.43
C ALA A 28 -21.57 6.00 -6.08
N ASP A 29 -20.90 5.57 -5.02
CA ASP A 29 -21.42 5.55 -3.66
C ASP A 29 -21.67 6.97 -3.15
N GLU A 30 -20.69 7.86 -3.27
CA GLU A 30 -20.82 9.28 -2.91
C GLU A 30 -21.97 10.00 -3.62
N LYS A 31 -22.31 9.54 -4.82
CA LYS A 31 -23.44 10.05 -5.61
C LYS A 31 -24.77 9.34 -5.32
N GLY A 32 -24.80 8.40 -4.38
CA GLY A 32 -26.00 7.62 -4.02
C GLY A 32 -26.49 6.67 -5.12
N ILE A 33 -25.64 6.36 -6.12
CA ILE A 33 -26.06 5.56 -7.27
C ILE A 33 -26.42 4.13 -6.87
N TRP A 34 -25.67 3.55 -5.94
CA TRP A 34 -25.94 2.17 -5.51
C TRP A 34 -27.29 2.05 -4.81
N ASP A 35 -27.64 3.01 -3.95
CA ASP A 35 -28.92 3.06 -3.26
C ASP A 35 -30.08 3.34 -4.23
N ASP A 36 -29.92 4.29 -5.16
CA ASP A 36 -30.92 4.66 -6.16
C ASP A 36 -31.33 3.47 -7.03
N PHE A 37 -30.42 2.55 -7.30
CA PHE A 37 -30.67 1.37 -8.12
C PHE A 37 -30.75 0.06 -7.32
N ASN A 38 -30.68 0.11 -5.99
CA ASN A 38 -30.68 -1.05 -5.11
C ASN A 38 -29.61 -2.09 -5.48
N VAL A 39 -28.40 -1.62 -5.80
CA VAL A 39 -27.23 -2.45 -6.17
C VAL A 39 -26.32 -2.62 -4.97
N LYS A 40 -26.00 -3.86 -4.60
CA LYS A 40 -25.08 -4.16 -3.50
C LYS A 40 -23.64 -4.15 -3.98
N ILE A 41 -22.75 -3.56 -3.18
CA ILE A 41 -21.31 -3.74 -3.35
C ILE A 41 -20.92 -5.08 -2.69
N ILE A 42 -20.23 -5.94 -3.42
CA ILE A 42 -19.77 -7.25 -2.93
C ILE A 42 -18.27 -7.37 -3.09
N GLY A 43 -17.64 -8.21 -2.23
CA GLY A 43 -16.20 -8.46 -2.25
C GLY A 43 -15.38 -7.49 -1.41
N VAL A 44 -15.81 -6.26 -1.25
CA VAL A 44 -15.16 -5.22 -0.44
C VAL A 44 -16.19 -4.17 -0.06
N ASP A 45 -16.12 -3.60 1.14
CA ASP A 45 -16.92 -2.43 1.51
C ASP A 45 -16.18 -1.11 1.20
N ILE A 46 -16.92 -0.02 1.14
CA ILE A 46 -16.37 1.32 0.88
C ILE A 46 -15.37 1.76 1.97
N ASN A 47 -15.63 1.41 3.23
CA ASN A 47 -14.73 1.75 4.32
C ASN A 47 -13.38 1.04 4.18
N ALA A 48 -13.38 -0.25 3.82
CA ALA A 48 -12.16 -1.00 3.55
C ALA A 48 -11.35 -0.37 2.41
N ILE A 49 -12.01 0.09 1.33
CA ILE A 49 -11.33 0.79 0.25
C ILE A 49 -10.71 2.10 0.76
N ASN A 50 -11.47 2.92 1.48
CA ASN A 50 -10.99 4.21 2.00
C ASN A 50 -9.80 4.05 2.94
N ILE A 51 -9.85 3.09 3.88
CA ILE A 51 -8.73 2.82 4.80
C ILE A 51 -7.47 2.40 4.04
N THR A 52 -7.60 1.58 3.01
CA THR A 52 -6.44 1.07 2.27
C THR A 52 -5.84 2.09 1.30
N GLU A 53 -6.66 3.00 0.77
CA GLU A 53 -6.23 4.07 -0.14
C GLU A 53 -5.64 5.28 0.58
N ASP A 54 -6.10 5.57 1.80
CA ASP A 54 -5.57 6.65 2.63
C ASP A 54 -4.33 6.17 3.38
N ARG A 55 -3.17 6.67 2.98
CA ARG A 55 -1.88 6.27 3.55
C ARG A 55 -1.77 6.52 5.05
N GLU A 56 -2.36 7.59 5.56
CA GLU A 56 -2.30 7.93 6.97
C GLU A 56 -3.22 7.02 7.78
N GLN A 57 -4.45 6.80 7.33
CA GLN A 57 -5.38 5.88 7.96
C GLN A 57 -4.83 4.45 7.96
N PHE A 58 -4.32 3.98 6.82
CA PHE A 58 -3.68 2.67 6.72
C PHE A 58 -2.51 2.54 7.69
N ARG A 59 -1.60 3.52 7.69
CA ARG A 59 -0.45 3.52 8.59
C ARG A 59 -0.87 3.45 10.06
N ASN A 60 -1.82 4.29 10.48
CA ASN A 60 -2.28 4.33 11.86
C ASN A 60 -2.91 3.00 12.26
N LEU A 61 -3.75 2.42 11.40
CA LEU A 61 -4.32 1.09 11.61
C LEU A 61 -3.24 0.01 11.75
N MET A 62 -2.23 0.02 10.89
CA MET A 62 -1.13 -0.95 10.96
C MET A 62 -0.35 -0.84 12.28
N LEU A 63 -0.04 0.38 12.70
CA LEU A 63 0.65 0.61 13.98
C LEU A 63 -0.20 0.17 15.18
N ASP A 64 -1.50 0.44 15.17
CA ASP A 64 -2.44 0.05 16.24
C ASP A 64 -2.53 -1.46 16.39
N ILE A 65 -2.46 -2.20 15.29
CA ILE A 65 -2.42 -3.66 15.33
C ILE A 65 -1.00 -4.23 15.44
N GLY A 66 0.03 -3.39 15.63
CA GLY A 66 1.41 -3.82 15.82
C GLY A 66 2.08 -4.42 14.58
N ILE A 67 1.69 -3.99 13.39
CA ILE A 67 2.35 -4.33 12.12
C ILE A 67 3.43 -3.28 11.85
N PRO A 68 4.71 -3.68 11.67
CA PRO A 68 5.78 -2.74 11.35
C PRO A 68 5.57 -2.06 10.00
N MET A 69 5.74 -0.72 9.99
CA MET A 69 5.69 0.13 8.80
C MET A 69 7.00 0.89 8.65
N ALA A 70 7.35 1.26 7.43
CA ALA A 70 8.51 2.12 7.20
C ALA A 70 8.39 3.42 8.01
N PRO A 71 9.47 3.85 8.69
CA PRO A 71 9.46 5.13 9.38
C PRO A 71 9.12 6.28 8.42
N GLN A 72 8.14 7.07 8.79
CA GLN A 72 7.63 8.20 8.01
C GLN A 72 7.27 9.34 8.94
N ALA A 73 7.55 10.58 8.55
CA ALA A 73 7.13 11.77 9.28
C ALA A 73 7.02 12.99 8.37
N THR A 74 6.16 13.92 8.75
CA THR A 74 5.96 15.18 8.06
C THR A 74 6.81 16.29 8.70
N ALA A 75 7.44 17.13 7.88
CA ALA A 75 8.17 18.30 8.30
C ALA A 75 7.63 19.56 7.61
N THR A 76 7.31 20.57 8.40
CA THR A 76 6.86 21.91 7.96
C THR A 76 7.95 22.97 8.14
N SER A 77 9.14 22.56 8.54
CA SER A 77 10.30 23.42 8.69
C SER A 77 11.60 22.64 8.53
N TYR A 78 12.66 23.37 8.20
CA TYR A 78 14.01 22.83 8.06
C TYR A 78 14.50 22.15 9.36
N LEU A 79 14.28 22.78 10.53
CA LEU A 79 14.68 22.21 11.81
C LEU A 79 13.98 20.88 12.09
N LYS A 80 12.67 20.83 11.83
CA LYS A 80 11.90 19.59 11.99
C LYS A 80 12.37 18.49 11.06
N GLY A 81 12.68 18.82 9.82
CA GLY A 81 13.26 17.89 8.86
C GLY A 81 14.59 17.30 9.33
N LYS A 82 15.47 18.10 9.91
CA LYS A 82 16.74 17.63 10.49
C LYS A 82 16.54 16.68 11.66
N GLU A 83 15.63 16.96 12.56
CA GLU A 83 15.29 16.06 13.67
C GLU A 83 14.84 14.69 13.16
N ILE A 84 13.98 14.70 12.13
CA ILE A 84 13.49 13.47 11.50
C ILE A 84 14.62 12.70 10.84
N ALA A 85 15.50 13.38 10.10
CA ALA A 85 16.63 12.75 9.43
C ALA A 85 17.61 12.11 10.43
N GLN A 86 17.90 12.78 11.55
CA GLN A 86 18.72 12.22 12.62
C GLN A 86 18.09 10.97 13.25
N LYS A 87 16.77 10.95 13.40
CA LYS A 87 16.04 9.81 13.96
C LYS A 87 16.00 8.62 13.02
N PHE A 88 15.78 8.84 11.72
CA PHE A 88 15.57 7.77 10.74
C PHE A 88 16.91 7.28 10.14
N GLY A 89 17.94 8.11 10.11
CA GLY A 89 19.18 7.83 9.40
C GLY A 89 18.99 7.75 7.88
N PHE A 90 20.10 7.80 7.14
CA PHE A 90 20.08 7.69 5.69
C PHE A 90 20.09 6.23 5.22
N PRO A 91 19.65 5.92 3.98
CA PRO A 91 19.04 6.83 3.01
C PRO A 91 17.59 7.19 3.34
N LEU A 92 17.12 8.33 2.80
CA LEU A 92 15.77 8.87 2.98
C LEU A 92 15.13 9.20 1.63
N VAL A 93 13.80 9.32 1.62
CA VAL A 93 13.03 9.91 0.52
C VAL A 93 12.31 11.15 1.04
N ILE A 94 12.50 12.28 0.37
CA ILE A 94 11.77 13.52 0.67
C ILE A 94 10.75 13.73 -0.44
N ARG A 95 9.49 13.94 -0.09
CA ARG A 95 8.38 14.22 -1.00
C ARG A 95 7.70 15.52 -0.61
N ALA A 96 7.63 16.47 -1.52
CA ALA A 96 6.85 17.68 -1.31
C ALA A 96 5.35 17.34 -1.26
N SER A 97 4.65 17.81 -0.21
CA SER A 97 3.21 17.60 -0.07
C SER A 97 2.43 18.44 -1.06
N PHE A 98 1.29 17.92 -1.54
CA PHE A 98 0.35 18.62 -2.44
C PHE A 98 0.93 19.06 -3.79
N THR A 99 1.89 18.30 -4.34
CA THR A 99 2.39 18.50 -5.70
C THR A 99 1.61 17.65 -6.72
N LEU A 100 1.35 18.22 -7.89
CA LEU A 100 0.70 17.50 -8.98
C LEU A 100 1.70 16.63 -9.76
N GLY A 101 1.27 15.42 -10.13
CA GLY A 101 1.98 14.60 -11.12
C GLY A 101 3.23 13.87 -10.65
N GLY A 102 3.36 13.54 -9.35
CA GLY A 102 4.52 12.76 -8.86
C GLY A 102 5.86 13.48 -8.91
N THR A 103 5.87 14.77 -9.28
CA THR A 103 7.05 15.63 -9.26
C THR A 103 7.36 16.04 -7.82
N GLY A 104 8.63 15.90 -7.40
CA GLY A 104 9.09 16.39 -6.10
C GLY A 104 9.52 15.30 -5.10
N ALA A 105 9.63 14.04 -5.51
CA ALA A 105 10.32 13.02 -4.73
C ALA A 105 11.82 13.11 -4.98
N SER A 106 12.60 13.19 -3.89
CA SER A 106 14.06 13.20 -3.95
C SER A 106 14.62 12.13 -3.05
N PHE A 107 15.50 11.28 -3.59
CA PHE A 107 16.29 10.34 -2.80
C PHE A 107 17.50 11.04 -2.20
N VAL A 108 17.70 10.87 -0.90
CA VAL A 108 18.82 11.40 -0.13
C VAL A 108 19.64 10.22 0.38
N TYR A 109 20.75 9.96 -0.26
CA TYR A 109 21.61 8.82 0.11
C TYR A 109 22.51 9.15 1.30
N GLU A 110 23.00 10.39 1.37
CA GLU A 110 23.97 10.85 2.35
C GLU A 110 23.54 12.19 2.97
N GLU A 111 24.00 12.45 4.19
CA GLU A 111 23.70 13.67 4.95
C GLU A 111 24.08 14.96 4.21
N LYS A 112 25.16 14.93 3.42
CA LYS A 112 25.66 16.11 2.70
C LYS A 112 24.65 16.71 1.71
N ASP A 113 23.78 15.87 1.12
CA ASP A 113 22.79 16.28 0.11
C ASP A 113 21.44 16.67 0.75
N PHE A 114 21.26 16.37 2.04
CA PHE A 114 19.99 16.48 2.72
C PHE A 114 19.48 17.92 2.81
N ASP A 115 20.36 18.87 3.17
CA ASP A 115 19.99 20.26 3.41
C ASP A 115 19.43 20.94 2.16
N GLU A 116 20.06 20.72 1.01
CA GLU A 116 19.62 21.24 -0.28
C GLU A 116 18.27 20.63 -0.69
N LEU A 117 18.15 19.29 -0.62
CA LEU A 117 16.96 18.58 -1.06
C LEU A 117 15.76 18.83 -0.14
N LEU A 118 15.99 18.98 1.16
CA LEU A 118 14.95 19.38 2.11
C LEU A 118 14.42 20.78 1.83
N THR A 119 15.33 21.75 1.64
CA THR A 119 14.96 23.14 1.34
C THR A 119 14.14 23.21 0.04
N ARG A 120 14.62 22.55 -1.00
CA ARG A 120 13.92 22.46 -2.28
C ARG A 120 12.54 21.82 -2.14
N GLY A 121 12.41 20.75 -1.36
CA GLY A 121 11.13 20.09 -1.10
C GLY A 121 10.13 21.02 -0.41
N LEU A 122 10.57 21.73 0.62
CA LEU A 122 9.73 22.71 1.35
C LEU A 122 9.29 23.87 0.45
N GLU A 123 10.18 24.38 -0.41
CA GLU A 123 9.85 25.44 -1.36
C GLU A 123 8.91 24.98 -2.48
N THR A 124 9.02 23.71 -2.91
CA THR A 124 8.17 23.14 -3.96
C THR A 124 6.74 22.91 -3.46
N SER A 125 6.55 22.64 -2.18
CA SER A 125 5.23 22.42 -1.59
C SER A 125 4.47 23.75 -1.45
N PRO A 126 3.22 23.85 -1.97
CA PRO A 126 2.39 25.05 -1.81
C PRO A 126 2.11 25.44 -0.34
N ILE A 127 2.22 24.49 0.57
CA ILE A 127 1.98 24.67 2.00
C ILE A 127 3.27 24.55 2.83
N HIS A 128 4.45 24.56 2.18
CA HIS A 128 5.76 24.41 2.82
C HIS A 128 5.86 23.16 3.72
N GLU A 129 5.37 22.05 3.20
CA GLU A 129 5.37 20.76 3.90
C GLU A 129 6.01 19.67 3.04
N VAL A 130 6.83 18.85 3.67
CA VAL A 130 7.40 17.65 3.05
C VAL A 130 7.12 16.41 3.91
N MET A 131 6.96 15.29 3.24
CA MET A 131 6.98 13.96 3.85
C MET A 131 8.39 13.39 3.73
N ILE A 132 8.93 12.89 4.81
CA ILE A 132 10.24 12.23 4.88
C ILE A 132 10.02 10.77 5.24
N ASP A 133 10.43 9.88 4.36
CA ASP A 133 10.32 8.44 4.53
C ASP A 133 11.72 7.83 4.66
N LYS A 134 11.84 6.77 5.49
CA LYS A 134 13.03 5.90 5.44
C LYS A 134 13.02 5.15 4.12
N ALA A 135 14.08 5.30 3.33
CA ALA A 135 14.23 4.55 2.10
C ALA A 135 14.66 3.10 2.39
N LEU A 136 13.99 2.15 1.76
CA LEU A 136 14.23 0.71 1.91
C LEU A 136 15.12 0.18 0.77
N ILE A 137 16.19 0.91 0.46
CA ILE A 137 17.12 0.54 -0.61
C ILE A 137 17.84 -0.75 -0.23
N GLY A 138 17.85 -1.70 -1.16
CA GLY A 138 18.48 -3.02 -0.96
C GLY A 138 17.61 -4.03 -0.21
N TRP A 139 16.42 -3.62 0.25
CA TRP A 139 15.44 -4.56 0.79
C TRP A 139 14.83 -5.38 -0.34
N LYS A 140 14.39 -6.60 -0.01
CA LYS A 140 13.68 -7.47 -0.94
C LYS A 140 12.19 -7.21 -0.85
N GLU A 141 11.52 -7.23 -1.99
CA GLU A 141 10.07 -7.06 -2.07
C GLU A 141 9.39 -8.39 -2.30
N TYR A 142 8.38 -8.67 -1.47
CA TYR A 142 7.53 -9.85 -1.56
C TYR A 142 6.07 -9.45 -1.50
N GLU A 143 5.24 -10.24 -2.17
CA GLU A 143 3.79 -10.10 -2.13
C GLU A 143 3.15 -11.41 -1.70
N LEU A 144 2.01 -11.31 -1.04
CA LEU A 144 1.11 -12.42 -0.79
C LEU A 144 -0.24 -12.13 -1.42
N GLU A 145 -0.73 -13.08 -2.20
CA GLU A 145 -2.12 -13.08 -2.66
C GLU A 145 -2.96 -13.87 -1.66
N LEU A 146 -4.01 -13.23 -1.17
CA LEU A 146 -4.91 -13.80 -0.17
C LEU A 146 -6.35 -13.82 -0.67
N LEU A 147 -7.12 -14.75 -0.14
CA LEU A 147 -8.56 -14.80 -0.30
C LEU A 147 -9.22 -14.94 1.08
N ARG A 148 -10.23 -14.12 1.38
CA ARG A 148 -11.07 -14.22 2.56
C ARG A 148 -12.52 -14.41 2.15
N ASP A 149 -13.23 -15.32 2.79
CA ASP A 149 -14.66 -15.49 2.61
C ASP A 149 -15.48 -14.72 3.66
N ALA A 150 -16.80 -14.72 3.50
CA ALA A 150 -17.72 -14.06 4.42
C ALA A 150 -17.80 -14.74 5.82
N ASN A 151 -17.22 -15.91 6.00
CA ASN A 151 -17.14 -16.62 7.27
C ASN A 151 -15.78 -16.45 7.96
N ASP A 152 -14.96 -15.50 7.50
CA ASP A 152 -13.61 -15.22 7.99
C ASP A 152 -12.60 -16.37 7.78
N ASN A 153 -12.83 -17.25 6.82
CA ASN A 153 -11.80 -18.18 6.39
C ASN A 153 -10.82 -17.44 5.47
N VAL A 154 -9.53 -17.47 5.82
CA VAL A 154 -8.47 -16.80 5.06
C VAL A 154 -7.49 -17.82 4.52
N VAL A 155 -7.21 -17.73 3.22
CA VAL A 155 -6.25 -18.60 2.52
C VAL A 155 -5.18 -17.72 1.88
N ILE A 156 -3.91 -18.08 2.06
CA ILE A 156 -2.80 -17.56 1.25
C ILE A 156 -2.77 -18.37 -0.04
N ILE A 157 -3.02 -17.72 -1.15
CA ILE A 157 -3.07 -18.37 -2.48
C ILE A 157 -1.66 -18.64 -2.97
N CYS A 158 -0.81 -17.61 -2.98
CA CYS A 158 0.60 -17.76 -3.31
C CYS A 158 1.46 -16.67 -2.70
N SER A 159 2.78 -16.90 -2.69
CA SER A 159 3.81 -15.91 -2.45
C SER A 159 4.47 -15.51 -3.76
N ILE A 160 4.79 -14.24 -3.90
CA ILE A 160 5.43 -13.66 -5.09
C ILE A 160 6.69 -12.93 -4.63
N GLU A 161 7.76 -13.08 -5.38
CA GLU A 161 9.02 -12.37 -5.18
C GLU A 161 9.27 -11.44 -6.35
N ASN A 162 9.56 -10.18 -6.04
CA ASN A 162 10.04 -9.21 -7.01
C ASN A 162 11.56 -9.28 -7.08
N MET A 163 12.10 -9.61 -8.26
CA MET A 163 13.54 -9.80 -8.46
C MET A 163 14.28 -8.49 -8.70
N ASP A 164 13.57 -7.42 -9.04
CA ASP A 164 14.13 -6.10 -9.25
C ASP A 164 14.33 -5.34 -7.92
N PRO A 165 15.19 -4.32 -7.91
CA PRO A 165 15.42 -3.52 -6.71
C PRO A 165 14.15 -2.90 -6.14
N MET A 166 14.06 -2.87 -4.80
CA MET A 166 12.96 -2.23 -4.09
C MET A 166 12.65 -0.83 -4.61
N GLY A 167 11.37 -0.57 -4.92
CA GLY A 167 10.88 0.69 -5.48
C GLY A 167 10.60 0.66 -6.99
N ILE A 168 10.96 -0.41 -7.70
CA ILE A 168 10.48 -0.67 -9.05
C ILE A 168 9.10 -1.34 -8.92
N HIS A 169 8.09 -0.76 -9.59
CA HIS A 169 6.74 -1.26 -9.51
C HIS A 169 6.65 -2.70 -10.01
N THR A 170 5.99 -3.58 -9.27
CA THR A 170 5.84 -5.03 -9.59
C THR A 170 5.39 -5.28 -11.03
N GLY A 171 4.52 -4.42 -11.58
CA GLY A 171 4.07 -4.53 -12.96
C GLY A 171 5.13 -4.25 -14.03
N ASP A 172 6.26 -3.68 -13.64
CA ASP A 172 7.39 -3.32 -14.51
C ASP A 172 8.64 -4.15 -14.18
N SER A 173 8.51 -5.11 -13.28
CA SER A 173 9.58 -5.93 -12.72
C SER A 173 9.47 -7.39 -13.17
N ILE A 174 10.58 -8.12 -13.01
CA ILE A 174 10.57 -9.58 -13.10
C ILE A 174 10.03 -10.12 -11.77
N THR A 175 8.91 -10.80 -11.83
CA THR A 175 8.28 -11.44 -10.67
C THR A 175 8.21 -12.94 -10.83
N VAL A 176 8.41 -13.67 -9.73
CA VAL A 176 8.33 -15.14 -9.69
C VAL A 176 7.35 -15.58 -8.61
N ALA A 177 6.59 -16.63 -8.91
CA ALA A 177 5.67 -17.28 -7.99
C ALA A 177 5.87 -18.81 -8.09
N PRO A 178 6.00 -19.52 -6.95
CA PRO A 178 6.14 -18.98 -5.59
C PRO A 178 7.47 -18.26 -5.38
N ALA A 179 7.57 -17.45 -4.30
CA ALA A 179 8.82 -16.80 -3.90
C ALA A 179 9.94 -17.84 -3.71
N MET A 180 11.13 -17.53 -4.25
CA MET A 180 12.23 -18.50 -4.33
C MET A 180 13.24 -18.36 -3.20
N THR A 181 13.46 -17.12 -2.70
CA THR A 181 14.50 -16.82 -1.71
C THR A 181 13.94 -16.52 -0.32
N LEU A 182 12.64 -16.67 -0.14
CA LEU A 182 11.97 -16.45 1.13
C LEU A 182 12.17 -17.65 2.07
N SER A 183 12.67 -17.41 3.28
CA SER A 183 12.79 -18.47 4.27
C SER A 183 11.40 -18.89 4.81
N ASP A 184 11.25 -20.15 5.22
CA ASP A 184 9.99 -20.64 5.81
C ASP A 184 9.58 -19.81 7.02
N THR A 185 10.54 -19.42 7.86
CA THR A 185 10.28 -18.62 9.07
C THR A 185 9.73 -17.26 8.71
N THR A 186 10.34 -16.58 7.73
CA THR A 186 9.92 -15.26 7.27
C THR A 186 8.58 -15.34 6.55
N TYR A 187 8.36 -16.37 5.74
CA TYR A 187 7.07 -16.64 5.11
C TYR A 187 5.94 -16.79 6.13
N GLN A 188 6.14 -17.56 7.22
CA GLN A 188 5.11 -17.72 8.25
C GLN A 188 4.81 -16.41 8.98
N LYS A 189 5.83 -15.59 9.28
CA LYS A 189 5.63 -14.26 9.86
C LYS A 189 4.82 -13.36 8.92
N MET A 190 5.19 -13.30 7.65
CA MET A 190 4.47 -12.51 6.63
C MET A 190 3.02 -12.97 6.49
N ARG A 191 2.79 -14.28 6.48
CA ARG A 191 1.45 -14.87 6.44
C ARG A 191 0.60 -14.41 7.62
N ASP A 192 1.13 -14.51 8.84
CA ASP A 192 0.39 -14.10 10.05
C ASP A 192 0.11 -12.59 10.04
N MET A 193 1.08 -11.78 9.59
CA MET A 193 0.89 -10.34 9.40
C MET A 193 -0.20 -10.04 8.37
N ALA A 194 -0.15 -10.67 7.19
CA ALA A 194 -1.11 -10.45 6.12
C ALA A 194 -2.54 -10.82 6.53
N ILE A 195 -2.73 -11.95 7.23
CA ILE A 195 -4.04 -12.34 7.78
C ILE A 195 -4.55 -11.30 8.78
N LYS A 196 -3.67 -10.81 9.67
CA LYS A 196 -4.00 -9.78 10.65
C LYS A 196 -4.39 -8.47 9.98
N MET A 197 -3.63 -8.04 8.97
CA MET A 197 -3.92 -6.85 8.16
C MET A 197 -5.28 -6.98 7.47
N MET A 198 -5.52 -8.08 6.77
CA MET A 198 -6.77 -8.32 6.05
C MET A 198 -8.00 -8.29 6.97
N ARG A 199 -7.88 -8.83 8.20
CA ARG A 199 -8.96 -8.81 9.18
C ARG A 199 -9.21 -7.44 9.79
N SER A 200 -8.23 -6.55 9.79
CA SER A 200 -8.33 -5.22 10.40
C SER A 200 -8.97 -4.16 9.51
N ILE A 201 -9.02 -4.36 8.20
CA ILE A 201 -9.51 -3.35 7.25
C ILE A 201 -11.04 -3.33 7.10
N GLY A 202 -11.80 -4.11 7.87
CA GLY A 202 -13.26 -4.10 7.87
C GLY A 202 -13.91 -5.31 7.21
N ASP A 203 -15.14 -5.13 6.75
CA ASP A 203 -15.90 -6.18 6.07
C ASP A 203 -15.39 -6.36 4.64
N PHE A 204 -14.50 -7.31 4.52
CA PHE A 204 -13.85 -7.65 3.27
C PHE A 204 -13.96 -9.15 3.04
N ALA A 205 -14.64 -9.53 1.96
CA ALA A 205 -14.74 -10.91 1.52
C ALA A 205 -14.38 -11.00 0.04
N GLY A 206 -13.11 -11.28 -0.23
CA GLY A 206 -12.59 -11.27 -1.59
C GLY A 206 -11.08 -11.51 -1.63
N GLY A 207 -10.50 -11.34 -2.81
CA GLY A 207 -9.06 -11.41 -3.02
C GLY A 207 -8.37 -10.11 -2.68
N CYS A 208 -7.21 -10.18 -2.04
CA CYS A 208 -6.35 -9.02 -1.85
C CYS A 208 -4.88 -9.37 -2.07
N ASN A 209 -4.11 -8.33 -2.36
CA ASN A 209 -2.67 -8.36 -2.48
C ASN A 209 -2.05 -7.59 -1.34
N VAL A 210 -1.11 -8.20 -0.61
CA VAL A 210 -0.36 -7.56 0.47
C VAL A 210 1.12 -7.53 0.11
N GLN A 211 1.72 -6.35 0.18
CA GLN A 211 3.13 -6.14 -0.16
C GLN A 211 3.98 -5.93 1.10
N PHE A 212 5.13 -6.57 1.11
CA PHE A 212 6.10 -6.53 2.19
C PHE A 212 7.49 -6.20 1.67
N ALA A 213 8.27 -5.49 2.48
CA ALA A 213 9.70 -5.41 2.35
C ALA A 213 10.38 -6.24 3.44
N VAL A 214 11.40 -6.99 3.06
CA VAL A 214 12.22 -7.80 3.98
C VAL A 214 13.66 -7.32 3.93
N SER A 215 14.23 -7.04 5.11
CA SER A 215 15.62 -6.63 5.24
C SER A 215 16.56 -7.71 4.69
N PRO A 216 17.63 -7.32 3.98
CA PRO A 216 18.64 -8.26 3.47
C PRO A 216 19.60 -8.78 4.55
N ASP A 217 19.51 -8.28 5.78
CA ASP A 217 20.35 -8.71 6.89
C ASP A 217 19.84 -10.01 7.54
N ASP A 218 20.68 -10.59 8.41
CA ASP A 218 20.37 -11.86 9.10
C ASP A 218 19.13 -11.81 10.00
N LYS A 219 18.62 -10.60 10.32
CA LYS A 219 17.42 -10.44 11.15
C LYS A 219 16.14 -10.65 10.38
N GLU A 220 16.20 -10.47 9.07
CA GLU A 220 15.02 -10.52 8.18
C GLU A 220 13.84 -9.72 8.76
N ASP A 221 14.09 -8.44 9.12
CA ASP A 221 13.04 -7.54 9.56
C ASP A 221 12.01 -7.37 8.45
N ILE A 222 10.74 -7.47 8.79
CA ILE A 222 9.62 -7.40 7.85
C ILE A 222 8.88 -6.09 8.06
N ILE A 223 8.64 -5.36 6.99
CA ILE A 223 7.83 -4.13 6.97
C ILE A 223 6.68 -4.32 5.99
N ALA A 224 5.46 -4.00 6.42
CA ALA A 224 4.32 -3.92 5.51
C ALA A 224 4.43 -2.64 4.67
N ILE A 225 4.18 -2.76 3.37
CA ILE A 225 4.18 -1.64 2.43
C ILE A 225 2.76 -1.17 2.19
N GLU A 226 1.91 -2.06 1.69
CA GLU A 226 0.52 -1.75 1.39
C GLU A 226 -0.35 -3.02 1.37
N ILE A 227 -1.65 -2.82 1.41
CA ILE A 227 -2.65 -3.83 1.12
C ILE A 227 -3.59 -3.28 0.05
N ASN A 228 -3.81 -4.04 -0.98
CA ASN A 228 -4.72 -3.70 -2.07
C ASN A 228 -5.96 -4.61 -1.97
N PRO A 229 -7.16 -4.09 -1.65
CA PRO A 229 -8.37 -4.91 -1.45
C PRO A 229 -8.99 -5.31 -2.79
N ARG A 230 -8.19 -5.85 -3.66
CA ARG A 230 -8.53 -6.28 -5.02
C ARG A 230 -7.52 -7.31 -5.52
N VAL A 231 -7.88 -8.01 -6.58
CA VAL A 231 -6.92 -8.82 -7.32
C VAL A 231 -5.90 -7.91 -8.01
N SER A 232 -4.65 -8.37 -8.06
CA SER A 232 -3.54 -7.67 -8.70
C SER A 232 -3.23 -8.26 -10.09
N ARG A 233 -2.31 -7.64 -10.81
CA ARG A 233 -1.77 -8.23 -12.05
C ARG A 233 -0.99 -9.51 -11.77
N SER A 234 -0.32 -9.56 -10.63
CA SER A 234 0.42 -10.73 -10.15
C SER A 234 -0.48 -11.89 -9.74
N SER A 235 -1.78 -11.65 -9.45
CA SER A 235 -2.75 -12.72 -9.19
C SER A 235 -2.87 -13.71 -10.38
N ALA A 236 -2.47 -13.29 -11.57
CA ALA A 236 -2.43 -14.19 -12.72
C ALA A 236 -1.33 -15.27 -12.64
N LEU A 237 -0.38 -15.12 -11.71
CA LEU A 237 0.70 -16.07 -11.43
C LEU A 237 0.30 -17.11 -10.37
N ALA A 238 -0.78 -16.82 -9.63
CA ALA A 238 -1.28 -17.64 -8.52
C ALA A 238 -2.19 -18.84 -8.98
#